data_07c7a6efaf36d8d4f873aa71810a9637
#
_entry.id   07c7a6efaf36d8d4f873aa71810a9637
#
_cell.length_a   1.000
_cell.length_b   1.000
_cell.length_c   1.000
_cell.angle_alpha   90.00
_cell.angle_beta   90.00
_cell.angle_gamma   90.00
#
_symmetry.space_group_name_H-M   'P 1'
#
loop_
_entity.id
_entity.type
_entity.pdbx_description
1 polymer ?
#
loop_
_entity_poly.entity_id
_entity_poly.type
_entity_poly.pdbx_seq_one_letter_code
_entity_poly.pdbx_strand_id
1 'polypeptide(L)'
;FVDESTDMQEAARAYFDHVVEQYGYEGNLYVTGHSKGGNEAQYVMMTSEHRSEITACYSIEGQGFSDRAIERFKKDNQDYEEILGRMFSINSDMDPVHKLIGVIIPEENTYYVNTHYEDSDGKKNYTYVHDVRGIIRGAEIDWQRDEDGNITHGTEGWLSRLAGILNDNLQKLPEDKKGACAIALMETIDLLQGGSMDDATAFRSDYAVLEIIGIPLITA
;
A
#
# COMPACT_ATOMS: atom_id res chain seq x y z
N PHE A 1 -9.26 -8.25 0.26
CA PHE A 1 -9.50 -7.82 1.66
C PHE A 1 -9.74 -9.00 2.62
N VAL A 2 -10.11 -10.18 2.13
CA VAL A 2 -10.45 -11.34 2.98
C VAL A 2 -9.69 -12.60 2.63
N ASP A 3 -9.06 -12.68 1.46
CA ASP A 3 -8.36 -13.87 0.98
C ASP A 3 -6.95 -13.96 1.55
N GLU A 4 -6.41 -15.18 1.65
CA GLU A 4 -5.03 -15.42 2.08
C GLU A 4 -4.01 -15.00 1.02
N SER A 5 -4.38 -15.06 -0.26
CA SER A 5 -3.58 -14.61 -1.40
C SER A 5 -4.48 -14.27 -2.59
N THR A 6 -3.89 -13.64 -3.59
CA THR A 6 -4.51 -13.40 -4.91
C THR A 6 -3.70 -14.11 -6.00
N ASP A 7 -4.34 -14.40 -7.13
CA ASP A 7 -3.66 -15.01 -8.28
C ASP A 7 -2.43 -14.22 -8.74
N MET A 8 -2.48 -12.88 -8.64
CA MET A 8 -1.36 -12.02 -9.01
C MET A 8 -0.19 -12.14 -8.02
N GLN A 9 -0.46 -12.22 -6.72
CA GLN A 9 0.56 -12.45 -5.70
C GLN A 9 1.24 -13.80 -5.90
N GLU A 10 0.46 -14.86 -6.15
CA GLU A 10 1.00 -16.21 -6.44
C GLU A 10 1.81 -16.23 -7.75
N ALA A 11 1.35 -15.52 -8.78
CA ALA A 11 2.08 -15.39 -10.03
C ALA A 11 3.40 -14.65 -9.86
N ALA A 12 3.41 -13.54 -9.07
CA ALA A 12 4.62 -12.78 -8.77
C ALA A 12 5.65 -13.63 -8.03
N ARG A 13 5.21 -14.39 -7.01
CA ARG A 13 6.06 -15.33 -6.28
C ARG A 13 6.64 -16.41 -7.22
N ALA A 14 5.77 -17.08 -7.98
CA ALA A 14 6.20 -18.15 -8.88
C ALA A 14 7.17 -17.64 -9.97
N TYR A 15 6.95 -16.44 -10.48
CA TYR A 15 7.86 -15.80 -11.43
C TYR A 15 9.22 -15.50 -10.80
N PHE A 16 9.23 -14.94 -9.58
CA PHE A 16 10.46 -14.64 -8.85
C PHE A 16 11.27 -15.93 -8.59
N ASP A 17 10.64 -16.96 -8.03
CA ASP A 17 11.28 -18.24 -7.74
C ASP A 17 11.87 -18.85 -9.03
N HIS A 18 11.11 -18.86 -10.12
CA HIS A 18 11.59 -19.35 -11.43
C HIS A 18 12.81 -18.56 -11.94
N VAL A 19 12.82 -17.21 -11.81
CA VAL A 19 13.94 -16.39 -12.27
C VAL A 19 15.20 -16.68 -11.48
N VAL A 20 15.10 -16.80 -10.15
CA VAL A 20 16.23 -17.13 -9.27
C VAL A 20 16.79 -18.49 -9.61
N GLU A 21 15.93 -19.51 -9.74
CA GLU A 21 16.34 -20.88 -10.09
C GLU A 21 16.98 -20.98 -11.48
N GLN A 22 16.40 -20.31 -12.47
CA GLN A 22 16.81 -20.45 -13.87
C GLN A 22 18.08 -19.68 -14.18
N TYR A 23 18.25 -18.50 -13.63
CA TYR A 23 19.34 -17.58 -14.00
C TYR A 23 20.35 -17.37 -12.90
N GLY A 24 19.98 -17.63 -11.65
CA GLY A 24 20.80 -17.28 -10.50
C GLY A 24 20.99 -15.76 -10.38
N TYR A 25 21.82 -15.37 -9.48
CA TYR A 25 22.23 -13.97 -9.33
C TYR A 25 23.59 -13.89 -8.66
N GLU A 26 24.29 -12.75 -8.83
CA GLU A 26 25.52 -12.43 -8.12
C GLU A 26 25.32 -11.10 -7.35
N GLY A 27 25.65 -11.08 -6.06
CA GLY A 27 25.54 -9.89 -5.22
C GLY A 27 24.20 -9.77 -4.49
N ASN A 28 23.71 -8.54 -4.31
CA ASN A 28 22.49 -8.28 -3.57
C ASN A 28 21.23 -8.47 -4.45
N LEU A 29 20.23 -9.15 -3.89
CA LEU A 29 18.95 -9.37 -4.53
C LEU A 29 17.87 -8.49 -3.86
N TYR A 30 17.20 -7.66 -4.63
CA TYR A 30 16.16 -6.76 -4.14
C TYR A 30 14.84 -7.05 -4.85
N VAL A 31 13.74 -6.97 -4.09
CA VAL A 31 12.38 -6.98 -4.65
C VAL A 31 11.74 -5.62 -4.40
N THR A 32 11.08 -5.08 -5.42
CA THR A 32 10.44 -3.77 -5.33
C THR A 32 9.23 -3.69 -6.25
N GLY A 33 8.32 -2.80 -5.93
CA GLY A 33 7.17 -2.49 -6.77
C GLY A 33 6.41 -1.29 -6.23
N HIS A 34 5.58 -0.71 -7.09
CA HIS A 34 4.71 0.41 -6.77
C HIS A 34 3.24 -0.05 -6.70
N SER A 35 2.49 0.47 -5.76
CA SER A 35 1.06 0.19 -5.60
C SER A 35 0.79 -1.31 -5.45
N LYS A 36 0.00 -1.91 -6.31
CA LYS A 36 -0.24 -3.35 -6.34
C LYS A 36 1.08 -4.15 -6.44
N GLY A 37 2.04 -3.69 -7.26
CA GLY A 37 3.37 -4.30 -7.33
C GLY A 37 4.16 -4.20 -6.04
N GLY A 38 3.95 -3.15 -5.22
CA GLY A 38 4.52 -3.05 -3.87
C GLY A 38 3.97 -4.11 -2.92
N ASN A 39 2.66 -4.38 -3.00
CA ASN A 39 2.04 -5.49 -2.27
C ASN A 39 2.56 -6.86 -2.74
N GLU A 40 2.73 -7.05 -4.06
CA GLU A 40 3.29 -8.29 -4.63
C GLU A 40 4.75 -8.50 -4.21
N ALA A 41 5.57 -7.44 -4.16
CA ALA A 41 6.95 -7.52 -3.66
C ALA A 41 7.00 -7.93 -2.18
N GLN A 42 6.11 -7.39 -1.35
CA GLN A 42 5.95 -7.82 0.05
C GLN A 42 5.54 -9.30 0.12
N TYR A 43 4.61 -9.75 -0.75
CA TYR A 43 4.16 -11.13 -0.80
C TYR A 43 5.30 -12.09 -1.17
N VAL A 44 6.10 -11.75 -2.17
CA VAL A 44 7.31 -12.49 -2.56
C VAL A 44 8.26 -12.62 -1.36
N MET A 45 8.54 -11.52 -0.66
CA MET A 45 9.40 -11.52 0.53
C MET A 45 8.90 -12.44 1.64
N MET A 46 7.57 -12.59 1.79
CA MET A 46 6.95 -13.43 2.81
C MET A 46 6.83 -14.92 2.42
N THR A 47 6.76 -15.23 1.12
CA THR A 47 6.31 -16.56 0.68
C THR A 47 7.23 -17.28 -0.31
N SER A 48 8.25 -16.59 -0.88
CA SER A 48 9.20 -17.21 -1.80
C SER A 48 10.03 -18.30 -1.11
N GLU A 49 10.34 -19.38 -1.81
CA GLU A 49 11.29 -20.38 -1.38
C GLU A 49 12.72 -19.83 -1.27
N HIS A 50 13.01 -18.74 -2.01
CA HIS A 50 14.27 -18.02 -2.03
C HIS A 50 14.28 -16.73 -1.17
N ARG A 51 13.28 -16.55 -0.26
CA ARG A 51 13.16 -15.32 0.56
C ARG A 51 14.38 -15.03 1.43
N SER A 52 15.12 -16.06 1.86
CA SER A 52 16.36 -15.89 2.63
C SER A 52 17.49 -15.23 1.83
N GLU A 53 17.42 -15.31 0.51
CA GLU A 53 18.40 -14.74 -0.42
C GLU A 53 18.08 -13.28 -0.76
N ILE A 54 16.85 -12.83 -0.50
CA ILE A 54 16.43 -11.44 -0.74
C ILE A 54 17.09 -10.53 0.30
N THR A 55 17.92 -9.62 -0.17
CA THR A 55 18.62 -8.63 0.67
C THR A 55 17.64 -7.65 1.32
N ALA A 56 16.71 -7.09 0.55
CA ALA A 56 15.64 -6.24 1.04
C ALA A 56 14.46 -6.16 0.07
N CYS A 57 13.29 -5.82 0.62
CA CYS A 57 12.06 -5.49 -0.09
C CYS A 57 11.77 -4.00 0.06
N TYR A 58 11.55 -3.29 -1.05
CA TYR A 58 11.11 -1.90 -1.07
C TYR A 58 9.70 -1.81 -1.66
N SER A 59 8.72 -1.63 -0.79
CA SER A 59 7.32 -1.39 -1.19
C SER A 59 7.08 0.11 -1.36
N ILE A 60 6.78 0.53 -2.59
CA ILE A 60 6.51 1.94 -2.89
C ILE A 60 4.99 2.11 -2.96
N GLU A 61 4.42 2.82 -1.99
CA GLU A 61 2.96 3.08 -1.90
C GLU A 61 2.12 1.79 -1.99
N GLY A 62 2.69 0.65 -1.53
CA GLY A 62 2.02 -0.65 -1.60
C GLY A 62 1.05 -0.87 -0.45
N GLN A 63 -0.18 -1.32 -0.77
CA GLN A 63 -1.15 -1.71 0.26
C GLN A 63 -0.68 -2.93 1.06
N GLY A 64 -1.31 -3.14 2.21
CA GLY A 64 -1.06 -4.28 3.09
C GLY A 64 -1.79 -5.58 2.69
N PHE A 65 -2.17 -6.39 3.68
CA PHE A 65 -2.74 -7.73 3.52
C PHE A 65 -3.99 -7.92 4.38
N SER A 66 -4.78 -8.94 4.04
CA SER A 66 -5.88 -9.38 4.89
C SER A 66 -5.36 -9.96 6.21
N ASP A 67 -6.21 -9.96 7.24
CA ASP A 67 -5.89 -10.59 8.53
C ASP A 67 -5.50 -12.07 8.34
N ARG A 68 -6.19 -12.79 7.45
CA ARG A 68 -5.90 -14.21 7.12
C ARG A 68 -4.51 -14.39 6.52
N ALA A 69 -4.12 -13.50 5.59
CA ALA A 69 -2.78 -13.52 5.01
C ALA A 69 -1.72 -13.28 6.08
N ILE A 70 -1.93 -12.28 6.95
CA ILE A 70 -1.00 -11.94 8.03
C ILE A 70 -0.86 -13.10 9.03
N GLU A 71 -1.96 -13.73 9.42
CA GLU A 71 -1.94 -14.91 10.30
C GLU A 71 -1.17 -16.07 9.64
N ARG A 72 -1.38 -16.29 8.35
CA ARG A 72 -0.62 -17.28 7.57
C ARG A 72 0.87 -16.97 7.57
N PHE A 73 1.27 -15.72 7.28
CA PHE A 73 2.68 -15.32 7.28
C PHE A 73 3.34 -15.57 8.62
N LYS A 74 2.69 -15.20 9.74
CA LYS A 74 3.20 -15.45 11.09
C LYS A 74 3.33 -16.93 11.43
N LYS A 75 2.40 -17.75 10.93
CA LYS A 75 2.41 -19.19 11.14
C LYS A 75 3.50 -19.90 10.33
N ASP A 76 3.67 -19.50 9.08
CA ASP A 76 4.53 -20.21 8.12
C ASP A 76 6.00 -19.74 8.21
N ASN A 77 6.26 -18.56 8.81
CA ASN A 77 7.61 -18.00 8.95
C ASN A 77 8.03 -17.93 10.43
N GLN A 78 8.92 -18.82 10.85
CA GLN A 78 9.52 -18.76 12.20
C GLN A 78 10.42 -17.54 12.38
N ASP A 79 10.94 -17.00 11.28
CA ASP A 79 11.80 -15.83 11.14
C ASP A 79 11.02 -14.55 10.76
N TYR A 80 9.71 -14.51 11.05
CA TYR A 80 8.80 -13.42 10.63
C TYR A 80 9.34 -12.02 10.95
N GLU A 81 9.81 -11.79 12.17
CA GLU A 81 10.36 -10.48 12.60
C GLU A 81 11.67 -10.13 11.87
N GLU A 82 12.52 -11.13 11.57
CA GLU A 82 13.74 -10.93 10.77
C GLU A 82 13.39 -10.54 9.33
N ILE A 83 12.37 -11.16 8.76
CA ILE A 83 11.87 -10.81 7.41
C ILE A 83 11.37 -9.35 7.42
N LEU A 84 10.57 -8.96 8.41
CA LEU A 84 10.06 -7.58 8.53
C LEU A 84 11.21 -6.56 8.65
N GLY A 85 12.29 -6.90 9.33
CA GLY A 85 13.48 -6.05 9.44
C GLY A 85 14.18 -5.74 8.10
N ARG A 86 13.89 -6.52 7.05
CA ARG A 86 14.41 -6.32 5.68
C ARG A 86 13.37 -5.73 4.72
N MET A 87 12.19 -5.32 5.21
CA MET A 87 11.13 -4.72 4.42
C MET A 87 11.04 -3.23 4.72
N PHE A 88 10.97 -2.43 3.67
CA PHE A 88 10.87 -0.98 3.76
C PHE A 88 9.68 -0.47 2.96
N SER A 89 8.95 0.49 3.53
CA SER A 89 7.84 1.18 2.88
C SER A 89 8.23 2.62 2.57
N ILE A 90 8.08 3.04 1.31
CA ILE A 90 8.37 4.40 0.85
C ILE A 90 7.06 4.94 0.30
N ASN A 91 6.51 5.96 0.94
CA ASN A 91 5.19 6.47 0.62
C ASN A 91 5.23 7.98 0.41
N SER A 92 4.47 8.46 -0.55
CA SER A 92 4.08 9.87 -0.59
C SER A 92 3.43 10.23 0.75
N ASP A 93 3.73 11.38 1.31
CA ASP A 93 3.12 11.84 2.56
C ASP A 93 1.58 11.95 2.46
N MET A 94 1.07 12.10 1.24
CA MET A 94 -0.37 12.22 0.96
C MET A 94 -1.00 10.92 0.44
N ASP A 95 -0.23 9.84 0.23
CA ASP A 95 -0.76 8.60 -0.32
C ASP A 95 -1.79 7.91 0.61
N PRO A 96 -3.00 7.60 0.12
CA PRO A 96 -3.99 6.87 0.89
C PRO A 96 -3.84 5.33 0.78
N VAL A 97 -3.16 4.83 -0.26
CA VAL A 97 -3.21 3.40 -0.65
C VAL A 97 -2.38 2.53 0.29
N HIS A 98 -1.21 2.98 0.71
CA HIS A 98 -0.37 2.21 1.64
C HIS A 98 -1.01 1.97 3.02
N LYS A 99 -2.08 2.70 3.35
CA LYS A 99 -2.87 2.51 4.59
C LYS A 99 -3.97 1.46 4.45
N LEU A 100 -4.21 0.96 3.24
CA LEU A 100 -5.30 0.03 3.01
C LEU A 100 -4.95 -1.38 3.52
N ILE A 101 -5.92 -2.02 4.14
CA ILE A 101 -5.85 -3.37 4.71
C ILE A 101 -4.87 -3.42 5.90
N GLY A 102 -4.32 -4.58 6.24
CA GLY A 102 -3.37 -4.76 7.35
C GLY A 102 -1.94 -4.46 6.90
N VAL A 103 -1.37 -3.37 7.38
CA VAL A 103 0.03 -3.02 7.14
C VAL A 103 0.94 -3.94 7.93
N ILE A 104 1.94 -4.53 7.28
CA ILE A 104 2.91 -5.45 7.94
C ILE A 104 4.29 -4.83 8.14
N ILE A 105 4.68 -3.87 7.29
CA ILE A 105 6.00 -3.22 7.41
C ILE A 105 6.01 -2.33 8.65
N PRO A 106 7.00 -2.50 9.55
CA PRO A 106 7.09 -1.73 10.78
C PRO A 106 7.23 -0.22 10.55
N GLU A 107 6.80 0.58 11.53
CA GLU A 107 6.87 2.05 11.44
C GLU A 107 8.31 2.54 11.33
N GLU A 108 9.25 1.89 12.00
CA GLU A 108 10.70 2.18 11.92
C GLU A 108 11.31 1.92 10.55
N ASN A 109 10.63 1.18 9.67
CA ASN A 109 11.03 0.92 8.29
C ASN A 109 10.12 1.65 7.28
N THR A 110 9.27 2.55 7.75
CA THR A 110 8.33 3.31 6.93
C THR A 110 8.83 4.74 6.75
N TYR A 111 8.91 5.19 5.50
CA TYR A 111 9.38 6.52 5.12
C TYR A 111 8.29 7.28 4.36
N TYR A 112 8.14 8.56 4.69
CA TYR A 112 7.28 9.50 3.99
C TYR A 112 8.13 10.50 3.21
N VAL A 113 7.78 10.69 1.94
CA VAL A 113 8.45 11.62 1.03
C VAL A 113 7.50 12.74 0.63
N ASN A 114 8.05 13.87 0.20
CA ASN A 114 7.23 15.01 -0.19
C ASN A 114 6.42 14.68 -1.46
N THR A 115 5.12 14.95 -1.43
CA THR A 115 4.24 14.78 -2.58
C THR A 115 4.23 16.01 -3.47
N HIS A 116 4.51 15.84 -4.75
CA HIS A 116 4.37 16.87 -5.78
C HIS A 116 3.09 16.63 -6.58
N TYR A 117 2.02 17.33 -6.21
CA TYR A 117 0.71 17.19 -6.84
C TYR A 117 0.23 18.45 -7.58
N GLU A 118 1.17 19.35 -7.91
CA GLU A 118 0.90 20.50 -8.75
C GLU A 118 1.39 20.23 -10.18
N ASP A 119 0.55 20.53 -11.15
CA ASP A 119 0.93 20.49 -12.56
C ASP A 119 1.83 21.69 -12.93
N SER A 120 2.26 21.75 -14.20
CA SER A 120 3.11 22.84 -14.73
C SER A 120 2.49 24.24 -14.58
N ASP A 121 1.17 24.32 -14.41
CA ASP A 121 0.41 25.55 -14.29
C ASP A 121 0.10 25.90 -12.83
N GLY A 122 0.64 25.13 -11.88
CA GLY A 122 0.42 25.29 -10.44
C GLY A 122 -0.96 24.82 -9.96
N LYS A 123 -1.69 24.10 -10.80
CA LYS A 123 -2.99 23.54 -10.45
C LYS A 123 -2.78 22.19 -9.75
N LYS A 124 -3.47 22.01 -8.61
CA LYS A 124 -3.42 20.77 -7.85
C LYS A 124 -4.01 19.62 -8.65
N ASN A 125 -3.23 18.56 -8.83
CA ASN A 125 -3.63 17.31 -9.44
C ASN A 125 -3.51 16.17 -8.43
N TYR A 126 -4.60 15.83 -7.79
CA TYR A 126 -4.63 14.80 -6.73
C TYR A 126 -4.37 13.39 -7.25
N THR A 127 -4.35 13.15 -8.58
CA THR A 127 -3.93 11.84 -9.11
C THR A 127 -2.47 11.53 -8.80
N TYR A 128 -1.64 12.56 -8.57
CA TYR A 128 -0.22 12.39 -8.25
C TYR A 128 0.05 11.98 -6.81
N VAL A 129 -0.94 11.99 -5.93
CA VAL A 129 -0.73 11.56 -4.54
C VAL A 129 -0.46 10.05 -4.41
N HIS A 130 -0.79 9.27 -5.45
CA HIS A 130 -0.50 7.83 -5.55
C HIS A 130 0.21 7.48 -6.87
N ASP A 131 0.91 8.42 -7.46
CA ASP A 131 1.66 8.20 -8.70
C ASP A 131 3.15 8.37 -8.40
N VAL A 132 3.97 7.41 -8.81
CA VAL A 132 5.42 7.48 -8.61
C VAL A 132 6.04 8.80 -9.09
N ARG A 133 5.41 9.49 -10.05
CA ARG A 133 5.82 10.82 -10.50
C ARG A 133 5.61 11.89 -9.42
N GLY A 134 4.67 11.67 -8.51
CA GLY A 134 4.38 12.59 -7.39
C GLY A 134 5.45 12.60 -6.32
N ILE A 135 6.29 11.56 -6.24
CA ILE A 135 7.38 11.44 -5.26
C ILE A 135 8.77 11.72 -5.82
N ILE A 136 8.86 11.94 -7.14
CA ILE A 136 10.14 12.18 -7.82
C ILE A 136 10.28 13.66 -8.15
N ARG A 137 11.43 14.24 -7.80
CA ARG A 137 11.83 15.58 -8.20
C ARG A 137 13.14 15.55 -8.96
N GLY A 138 13.07 15.87 -10.24
CA GLY A 138 14.21 15.68 -11.15
C GLY A 138 14.51 14.20 -11.38
N ALA A 139 15.62 13.68 -10.88
CA ALA A 139 16.03 12.28 -11.00
C ALA A 139 16.08 11.55 -9.64
N GLU A 140 15.56 12.16 -8.59
CA GLU A 140 15.69 11.66 -7.21
C GLU A 140 14.32 11.65 -6.52
N ILE A 141 14.17 10.78 -5.51
CA ILE A 141 13.05 10.80 -4.58
C ILE A 141 13.18 12.06 -3.71
N ASP A 142 12.11 12.81 -3.53
CA ASP A 142 12.11 14.02 -2.70
C ASP A 142 11.90 13.68 -1.22
N TRP A 143 12.97 13.18 -0.61
CA TRP A 143 13.00 12.80 0.80
C TRP A 143 12.73 13.98 1.72
N GLN A 144 11.93 13.76 2.76
CA GLN A 144 11.86 14.71 3.89
C GLN A 144 13.17 14.66 4.67
N ARG A 145 13.71 15.85 5.00
CA ARG A 145 15.01 16.00 5.64
C ARG A 145 14.91 16.84 6.91
N ASP A 146 15.83 16.60 7.85
CA ASP A 146 16.01 17.43 9.02
C ASP A 146 16.74 18.76 8.68
N GLU A 147 16.96 19.60 9.70
CA GLU A 147 17.64 20.90 9.57
C GLU A 147 19.11 20.76 9.11
N ASP A 148 19.72 19.60 9.35
CA ASP A 148 21.09 19.27 8.94
C ASP A 148 21.15 18.63 7.53
N GLY A 149 19.99 18.41 6.90
CA GLY A 149 19.88 17.83 5.56
C GLY A 149 19.90 16.29 5.52
N ASN A 150 19.85 15.60 6.66
CA ASN A 150 19.78 14.14 6.71
C ASN A 150 18.36 13.66 6.36
N ILE A 151 18.28 12.54 5.65
CA ILE A 151 16.99 11.87 5.38
C ILE A 151 16.38 11.42 6.71
N THR A 152 15.09 11.76 6.89
CA THR A 152 14.29 11.34 8.04
C THR A 152 13.23 10.33 7.61
N HIS A 153 12.52 9.71 8.56
CA HIS A 153 11.33 8.92 8.26
C HIS A 153 10.20 9.76 7.66
N GLY A 154 10.31 11.07 7.78
CA GLY A 154 9.30 12.01 7.30
C GLY A 154 8.06 12.04 8.19
N THR A 155 7.10 12.85 7.77
CA THR A 155 5.82 13.04 8.46
C THR A 155 4.67 12.77 7.51
N GLU A 156 3.77 11.94 7.94
CA GLU A 156 2.54 11.61 7.22
C GLU A 156 1.61 12.82 7.08
N GLY A 157 1.07 13.04 5.89
CA GLY A 157 0.14 14.12 5.58
C GLY A 157 -1.32 13.81 5.99
N TRP A 158 -2.19 14.77 5.80
CA TRP A 158 -3.58 14.66 6.28
C TRP A 158 -4.41 13.62 5.52
N LEU A 159 -4.22 13.46 4.20
CA LEU A 159 -5.01 12.52 3.38
C LEU A 159 -4.67 11.09 3.72
N SER A 160 -3.40 10.77 3.87
CA SER A 160 -2.93 9.45 4.30
C SER A 160 -3.48 9.11 5.70
N ARG A 161 -3.40 10.05 6.65
CA ARG A 161 -3.98 9.85 8.00
C ARG A 161 -5.49 9.60 7.95
N LEU A 162 -6.21 10.33 7.12
CA LEU A 162 -7.65 10.11 6.94
C LEU A 162 -7.93 8.71 6.39
N ALA A 163 -7.16 8.28 5.39
CA ALA A 163 -7.28 6.93 4.84
C ALA A 163 -7.01 5.85 5.89
N GLY A 164 -6.00 6.04 6.76
CA GLY A 164 -5.74 5.15 7.89
C GLY A 164 -6.93 5.04 8.85
N ILE A 165 -7.52 6.17 9.25
CA ILE A 165 -8.72 6.18 10.13
C ILE A 165 -9.90 5.45 9.47
N LEU A 166 -10.12 5.68 8.18
CA LEU A 166 -11.20 4.99 7.43
C LEU A 166 -10.93 3.49 7.35
N ASN A 167 -9.68 3.09 7.05
CA ASN A 167 -9.29 1.69 7.01
C ASN A 167 -9.46 1.01 8.37
N ASP A 168 -9.04 1.63 9.46
CA ASP A 168 -9.21 1.09 10.82
C ASP A 168 -10.68 0.85 11.17
N ASN A 169 -11.59 1.70 10.70
CA ASN A 169 -13.02 1.50 10.87
C ASN A 169 -13.55 0.38 9.97
N LEU A 170 -13.07 0.31 8.73
CA LEU A 170 -13.39 -0.77 7.80
C LEU A 170 -12.98 -2.14 8.37
N GLN A 171 -11.78 -2.24 8.94
CA GLN A 171 -11.28 -3.50 9.51
C GLN A 171 -12.10 -4.01 10.71
N LYS A 172 -12.85 -3.16 11.38
CA LYS A 172 -13.78 -3.54 12.47
C LYS A 172 -15.12 -4.11 11.99
N LEU A 173 -15.42 -3.99 10.69
CA LEU A 173 -16.67 -4.51 10.13
C LEU A 173 -16.64 -6.04 10.03
N PRO A 174 -17.83 -6.69 10.07
CA PRO A 174 -17.97 -8.10 9.72
C PRO A 174 -17.44 -8.40 8.31
N GLU A 175 -16.89 -9.60 8.08
CA GLU A 175 -16.27 -9.98 6.80
C GLU A 175 -17.17 -9.80 5.58
N ASP A 176 -18.46 -10.12 5.73
CA ASP A 176 -19.48 -9.95 4.66
C ASP A 176 -19.69 -8.48 4.25
N LYS A 177 -19.39 -7.54 5.15
CA LYS A 177 -19.46 -6.10 4.89
C LYS A 177 -18.14 -5.50 4.42
N LYS A 178 -16.99 -6.04 4.87
CA LYS A 178 -15.66 -5.53 4.51
C LYS A 178 -15.47 -5.43 3.00
N GLY A 179 -15.85 -6.48 2.25
CA GLY A 179 -15.66 -6.52 0.80
C GLY A 179 -16.44 -5.41 0.07
N ALA A 180 -17.71 -5.24 0.41
CA ALA A 180 -18.56 -4.19 -0.20
C ALA A 180 -18.05 -2.78 0.11
N CYS A 181 -17.64 -2.54 1.37
CA CYS A 181 -17.11 -1.26 1.79
C CYS A 181 -15.72 -0.97 1.17
N ALA A 182 -14.88 -1.99 0.98
CA ALA A 182 -13.61 -1.85 0.30
C ALA A 182 -13.79 -1.46 -1.16
N ILE A 183 -14.74 -2.09 -1.87
CA ILE A 183 -15.07 -1.72 -3.24
C ILE A 183 -15.55 -0.26 -3.30
N ALA A 184 -16.47 0.15 -2.43
CA ALA A 184 -16.96 1.51 -2.39
C ALA A 184 -15.85 2.54 -2.09
N LEU A 185 -14.89 2.21 -1.22
CA LEU A 185 -13.73 3.05 -0.96
C LEU A 185 -12.83 3.19 -2.18
N MET A 186 -12.53 2.08 -2.87
CA MET A 186 -11.71 2.10 -4.09
C MET A 186 -12.38 2.88 -5.21
N GLU A 187 -13.68 2.71 -5.41
CA GLU A 187 -14.46 3.49 -6.39
C GLU A 187 -14.48 4.98 -6.04
N THR A 188 -14.55 5.33 -4.75
CA THR A 188 -14.46 6.72 -4.32
C THR A 188 -13.08 7.31 -4.64
N ILE A 189 -12.00 6.56 -4.42
CA ILE A 189 -10.65 6.97 -4.78
C ILE A 189 -10.53 7.15 -6.29
N ASP A 190 -11.06 6.23 -7.09
CA ASP A 190 -11.05 6.30 -8.55
C ASP A 190 -11.79 7.55 -9.07
N LEU A 191 -12.97 7.84 -8.50
CA LEU A 191 -13.71 9.07 -8.81
C LEU A 191 -12.93 10.34 -8.47
N LEU A 192 -12.24 10.37 -7.35
CA LEU A 192 -11.38 11.50 -6.96
C LEU A 192 -10.18 11.66 -7.90
N GLN A 193 -9.75 10.58 -8.54
CA GLN A 193 -8.68 10.57 -9.54
C GLN A 193 -9.17 10.90 -10.96
N GLY A 194 -10.44 11.25 -11.14
CA GLY A 194 -11.01 11.65 -12.43
C GLY A 194 -11.72 10.53 -13.19
N GLY A 195 -12.00 9.40 -12.53
CA GLY A 195 -12.85 8.34 -13.05
C GLY A 195 -14.28 8.83 -13.32
N SER A 196 -15.00 8.14 -14.18
CA SER A 196 -16.37 8.49 -14.56
C SER A 196 -17.37 7.80 -13.65
N MET A 197 -18.42 8.53 -13.22
CA MET A 197 -19.56 7.96 -12.48
C MET A 197 -20.31 6.87 -13.27
N ASP A 198 -20.16 6.82 -14.61
CA ASP A 198 -20.81 5.82 -15.45
C ASP A 198 -20.21 4.43 -15.28
N ASP A 199 -18.95 4.34 -14.78
CA ASP A 199 -18.26 3.09 -14.46
C ASP A 199 -18.52 2.60 -13.02
N ALA A 200 -19.09 3.46 -12.16
CA ALA A 200 -19.40 3.15 -10.77
C ALA A 200 -20.70 2.33 -10.64
N THR A 201 -20.64 1.04 -10.95
CA THR A 201 -21.80 0.13 -10.80
C THR A 201 -22.13 -0.21 -9.34
N ALA A 202 -21.25 0.12 -8.38
CA ALA A 202 -21.40 -0.23 -6.97
C ALA A 202 -21.95 0.89 -6.07
N PHE A 203 -22.10 2.11 -6.56
CA PHE A 203 -22.65 3.24 -5.77
C PHE A 203 -24.12 3.05 -5.31
N ARG A 204 -24.64 1.84 -5.44
CA ARG A 204 -25.99 1.50 -4.93
C ARG A 204 -26.08 1.24 -3.44
N SER A 205 -24.96 1.35 -2.71
CA SER A 205 -25.00 1.32 -1.24
C SER A 205 -24.54 2.65 -0.65
N ASP A 206 -25.30 3.73 -0.91
CA ASP A 206 -25.12 5.06 -0.30
C ASP A 206 -24.97 5.00 1.24
N TYR A 207 -25.38 3.90 1.85
CA TYR A 207 -25.30 3.64 3.27
C TYR A 207 -23.91 3.15 3.76
N ALA A 208 -23.17 2.41 2.96
CA ALA A 208 -21.92 1.80 3.39
C ALA A 208 -20.81 2.86 3.63
N VAL A 209 -20.73 3.86 2.77
CA VAL A 209 -19.75 4.95 2.88
C VAL A 209 -20.02 5.80 4.12
N LEU A 210 -21.26 6.08 4.43
CA LEU A 210 -21.64 6.88 5.60
C LEU A 210 -21.39 6.14 6.92
N GLU A 211 -21.59 4.82 6.96
CA GLU A 211 -21.22 3.98 8.11
C GLU A 211 -19.71 3.97 8.36
N ILE A 212 -18.88 3.97 7.30
CA ILE A 212 -17.42 3.99 7.41
C ILE A 212 -16.90 5.31 7.98
N ILE A 213 -17.52 6.43 7.58
CA ILE A 213 -17.12 7.78 8.03
C ILE A 213 -17.56 8.05 9.47
N GLY A 214 -18.39 7.15 10.07
CA GLY A 214 -18.88 7.32 11.44
C GLY A 214 -19.82 8.50 11.61
N ILE A 215 -20.43 8.99 10.54
CA ILE A 215 -21.47 10.01 10.58
C ILE A 215 -22.78 9.29 10.92
N PRO A 216 -23.36 9.51 12.13
CA PRO A 216 -24.66 8.95 12.43
C PRO A 216 -25.68 9.53 11.42
N LEU A 217 -26.35 8.65 10.69
CA LEU A 217 -27.49 9.04 9.90
C LEU A 217 -28.56 9.64 10.85
N ILE A 218 -28.67 10.95 10.86
CA ILE A 218 -29.82 11.61 11.45
C ILE A 218 -30.94 11.32 10.47
N THR A 219 -31.69 10.27 10.75
CA THR A 219 -32.96 10.01 10.06
C THR A 219 -33.92 11.14 10.42
N ALA A 220 -34.17 12.02 9.46
CA ALA A 220 -35.26 12.98 9.53
C ALA A 220 -36.59 12.30 9.15
#